data_3cb38ffd8e199c52fde320e342d0ad65
#
_entry.id   3cb38ffd8e199c52fde320e342d0ad65
#
_cell.length_a   1.000
_cell.length_b   1.000
_cell.length_c   1.000
_cell.angle_alpha   90.00
_cell.angle_beta   90.00
_cell.angle_gamma   90.00
#
_symmetry.space_group_name_H-M   'P 1'
#
loop_
_entity.id
_entity.type
_entity.pdbx_description
1 polymer ?
#
loop_
_entity_poly.entity_id
_entity_poly.type
_entity_poly.pdbx_seq_one_letter_code
_entity_poly.pdbx_strand_id
1 'polypeptide(L)'
;ALGFALDERAVATALTTQVHEHPVGVFRVRLSLAHSGAFKLAVAELDEPVCNWRVVIAEESLPANDYLRAHKTTVRGRCDAVLGQWAEDVFDAIFLNEQGEVCEGARSNVFIVRDGQWLTPSLKCGLLPGVMRRSLLESGRAVEQVLYREDLLSVEKIYLANALRGVIPVRF
;
A
#
# COMPACT_ATOMS: atom_id res chain seq x y z
N ALA A 1 12.78 -10.30 11.59
CA ALA A 1 12.13 -9.02 11.89
C ALA A 1 13.19 -7.95 12.22
N LEU A 2 12.80 -6.67 12.21
CA LEU A 2 13.71 -5.52 12.38
C LEU A 2 14.22 -5.31 13.82
N GLY A 3 13.93 -6.22 14.76
CA GLY A 3 14.41 -6.15 16.15
C GLY A 3 13.80 -5.03 17.00
N PHE A 4 12.66 -4.49 16.60
CA PHE A 4 11.95 -3.49 17.41
C PHE A 4 11.30 -4.15 18.62
N ALA A 5 11.42 -3.51 19.78
CA ALA A 5 10.66 -3.88 20.96
C ALA A 5 9.20 -3.47 20.76
N LEU A 6 8.25 -4.35 21.09
CA LEU A 6 6.82 -4.05 20.99
C LEU A 6 6.12 -4.47 22.27
N ASP A 7 5.46 -3.52 22.94
CA ASP A 7 4.48 -3.80 23.99
C ASP A 7 3.07 -3.81 23.37
N GLU A 8 2.63 -5.00 22.97
CA GLU A 8 1.32 -5.19 22.33
C GLU A 8 0.17 -4.75 23.23
N ARG A 9 0.31 -4.95 24.57
CA ARG A 9 -0.71 -4.56 25.53
C ARG A 9 -0.86 -3.04 25.65
N ALA A 10 0.28 -2.34 25.71
CA ALA A 10 0.28 -0.88 25.72
C ALA A 10 -0.32 -0.30 24.45
N VAL A 11 0.02 -0.88 23.28
CA VAL A 11 -0.57 -0.48 21.99
C VAL A 11 -2.07 -0.73 21.95
N ALA A 12 -2.54 -1.91 22.39
CA ALA A 12 -3.96 -2.24 22.42
C ALA A 12 -4.75 -1.28 23.32
N THR A 13 -4.20 -0.96 24.50
CA THR A 13 -4.80 0.00 25.42
C THR A 13 -4.92 1.40 24.78
N ALA A 14 -3.84 1.86 24.15
CA ALA A 14 -3.82 3.16 23.49
C ALA A 14 -4.83 3.24 22.33
N LEU A 15 -4.97 2.18 21.54
CA LEU A 15 -5.97 2.10 20.47
C LEU A 15 -7.40 2.12 21.04
N THR A 16 -7.66 1.39 22.13
CA THR A 16 -8.97 1.40 22.80
C THR A 16 -9.32 2.81 23.31
N THR A 17 -8.34 3.53 23.87
CA THR A 17 -8.53 4.94 24.27
C THR A 17 -8.96 5.79 23.07
N GLN A 18 -8.31 5.64 21.93
CA GLN A 18 -8.68 6.41 20.72
C GLN A 18 -10.11 6.10 20.24
N VAL A 19 -10.56 4.87 20.35
CA VAL A 19 -11.97 4.50 20.01
C VAL A 19 -12.96 5.22 20.94
N HIS A 20 -12.65 5.34 22.23
CA HIS A 20 -13.51 6.07 23.19
C HIS A 20 -13.49 7.59 22.98
N GLU A 21 -12.36 8.15 22.59
CA GLU A 21 -12.22 9.58 22.30
C GLU A 21 -12.90 9.99 20.99
N HIS A 22 -13.08 9.02 20.06
CA HIS A 22 -13.67 9.23 18.73
C HIS A 22 -14.85 8.27 18.52
N PRO A 23 -15.96 8.42 19.24
CA PRO A 23 -17.05 7.43 19.23
C PRO A 23 -17.86 7.41 17.94
N VAL A 24 -17.79 8.44 17.13
CA VAL A 24 -18.58 8.58 15.88
C VAL A 24 -17.65 9.05 14.76
N GLY A 25 -17.80 8.46 13.57
CA GLY A 25 -17.01 8.80 12.38
C GLY A 25 -16.08 7.67 11.95
N VAL A 26 -15.37 7.91 10.86
CA VAL A 26 -14.35 7.00 10.32
C VAL A 26 -13.00 7.68 10.40
N PHE A 27 -12.06 7.06 11.09
CA PHE A 27 -10.76 7.66 11.35
C PHE A 27 -9.63 6.79 10.85
N ARG A 28 -8.59 7.44 10.34
CA ARG A 28 -7.30 6.84 10.08
C ARG A 28 -6.45 6.91 11.34
N VAL A 29 -6.03 5.78 11.85
CA VAL A 29 -5.06 5.71 12.94
C VAL A 29 -3.71 5.26 12.38
N ARG A 30 -2.68 6.07 12.59
CA ARG A 30 -1.29 5.74 12.24
C ARG A 30 -0.50 5.47 13.50
N LEU A 31 -0.01 4.24 13.64
CA LEU A 31 0.94 3.86 14.67
C LEU A 31 2.36 3.94 14.11
N SER A 32 3.25 4.61 14.81
CA SER A 32 4.68 4.64 14.52
C SER A 32 5.42 4.09 15.72
N LEU A 33 6.22 3.03 15.52
CA LEU A 33 7.01 2.35 16.54
C LEU A 33 8.48 2.68 16.35
N ALA A 34 9.14 3.17 17.39
CA ALA A 34 10.58 3.35 17.45
C ALA A 34 11.28 2.05 17.85
N HIS A 35 12.57 1.91 17.54
CA HIS A 35 13.37 0.73 17.91
C HIS A 35 13.41 0.51 19.43
N SER A 36 13.36 1.56 20.21
CA SER A 36 13.31 1.53 21.70
C SER A 36 12.00 0.95 22.27
N GLY A 37 10.99 0.71 21.42
CA GLY A 37 9.64 0.34 21.89
C GLY A 37 8.70 1.53 22.11
N ALA A 38 9.21 2.77 22.10
CA ALA A 38 8.34 3.94 22.15
C ALA A 38 7.48 4.03 20.90
N PHE A 39 6.19 4.29 21.06
CA PHE A 39 5.27 4.44 19.93
C PHE A 39 4.49 5.75 19.99
N LYS A 40 3.99 6.16 18.82
CA LYS A 40 3.09 7.31 18.68
C LYS A 40 1.88 6.90 17.86
N LEU A 41 0.70 7.36 18.27
CA LEU A 41 -0.52 7.31 17.48
C LEU A 41 -0.80 8.71 16.91
N ALA A 42 -1.20 8.74 15.64
CA ALA A 42 -1.77 9.92 15.00
C ALA A 42 -3.14 9.53 14.47
N VAL A 43 -4.16 10.27 14.87
CA VAL A 43 -5.55 10.07 14.48
C VAL A 43 -5.95 11.23 13.59
N ALA A 44 -6.62 10.95 12.49
CA ALA A 44 -7.19 11.94 11.60
C ALA A 44 -8.49 11.39 11.00
N GLU A 45 -9.43 12.26 10.76
CA GLU A 45 -10.63 11.89 9.99
C GLU A 45 -10.25 11.28 8.65
N LEU A 46 -10.96 10.27 8.21
CA LEU A 46 -10.74 9.64 6.92
C LEU A 46 -11.75 10.20 5.94
N ASP A 47 -11.26 10.99 5.01
CA ASP A 47 -12.07 11.58 3.94
C ASP A 47 -12.81 10.50 3.15
N GLU A 48 -14.00 10.85 2.69
CA GLU A 48 -14.79 10.04 1.78
C GLU A 48 -13.96 9.64 0.54
N PRO A 49 -14.13 8.40 0.04
CA PRO A 49 -13.41 7.99 -1.16
C PRO A 49 -13.85 8.83 -2.37
N VAL A 50 -12.89 9.48 -3.00
CA VAL A 50 -13.13 10.14 -4.29
C VAL A 50 -13.37 9.09 -5.36
N CYS A 51 -14.37 9.31 -6.22
CA CYS A 51 -14.60 8.46 -7.37
C CYS A 51 -13.62 8.81 -8.51
N ASN A 52 -13.24 7.84 -9.33
CA ASN A 52 -12.40 8.02 -10.52
C ASN A 52 -10.95 8.45 -10.25
N TRP A 53 -10.34 7.87 -9.24
CA TRP A 53 -8.92 8.08 -8.98
C TRP A 53 -8.04 7.75 -10.19
N ARG A 54 -7.10 8.64 -10.48
CA ARG A 54 -6.04 8.40 -11.45
C ARG A 54 -4.82 7.76 -10.80
N VAL A 55 -4.09 7.01 -11.60
CA VAL A 55 -2.79 6.45 -11.24
C VAL A 55 -1.80 6.77 -12.35
N VAL A 56 -0.55 6.92 -12.00
CA VAL A 56 0.56 7.13 -12.92
C VAL A 56 1.59 6.03 -12.77
N ILE A 57 2.47 5.86 -13.74
CA ILE A 57 3.65 5.01 -13.60
C ILE A 57 4.81 5.93 -13.27
N ALA A 58 5.50 5.67 -12.16
CA ALA A 58 6.67 6.41 -11.75
C ALA A 58 7.82 6.22 -12.76
N GLU A 59 8.59 7.26 -12.99
CA GLU A 59 9.80 7.18 -13.82
C GLU A 59 10.94 6.48 -13.09
N GLU A 60 10.99 6.65 -11.76
CA GLU A 60 11.98 6.01 -10.92
C GLU A 60 11.69 4.53 -10.73
N SER A 61 12.72 3.71 -10.84
CA SER A 61 12.65 2.29 -10.49
C SER A 61 13.00 2.05 -9.02
N LEU A 62 12.49 0.94 -8.50
CA LEU A 62 12.76 0.47 -7.15
C LEU A 62 13.61 -0.80 -7.19
N PRO A 63 14.63 -0.94 -6.34
CA PRO A 63 15.43 -2.17 -6.30
C PRO A 63 14.58 -3.33 -5.78
N ALA A 64 14.51 -4.42 -6.55
CA ALA A 64 13.76 -5.63 -6.16
C ALA A 64 14.28 -6.27 -4.88
N ASN A 65 15.60 -6.17 -4.65
CA ASN A 65 16.28 -6.81 -3.53
C ASN A 65 16.43 -5.91 -2.29
N ASP A 66 15.71 -4.78 -2.22
CA ASP A 66 15.72 -3.94 -1.03
C ASP A 66 14.89 -4.62 0.09
N TYR A 67 15.61 -5.19 1.04
CA TYR A 67 15.05 -5.84 2.22
C TYR A 67 14.04 -4.97 3.00
N LEU A 68 14.26 -3.64 3.07
CA LEU A 68 13.35 -2.74 3.78
C LEU A 68 11.97 -2.63 3.13
N ARG A 69 11.85 -2.94 1.85
CA ARG A 69 10.55 -2.91 1.15
C ARG A 69 9.58 -3.98 1.61
N ALA A 70 10.08 -5.11 2.12
CA ALA A 70 9.26 -6.12 2.75
C ALA A 70 8.67 -5.66 4.11
N HIS A 71 9.05 -4.48 4.59
CA HIS A 71 8.65 -3.94 5.88
C HIS A 71 8.01 -2.56 5.74
N LYS A 72 6.94 -2.33 6.49
CA LYS A 72 6.28 -1.02 6.54
C LYS A 72 7.06 -0.08 7.47
N THR A 73 8.02 0.64 6.89
CA THR A 73 8.91 1.56 7.60
C THR A 73 8.61 3.02 7.29
N THR A 74 9.30 3.94 7.97
CA THR A 74 9.31 5.37 7.66
C THR A 74 10.38 5.73 6.60
N VAL A 75 11.17 4.77 6.14
CA VAL A 75 12.15 4.97 5.04
C VAL A 75 11.39 4.95 3.71
N ARG A 76 10.77 6.07 3.37
CA ARG A 76 9.84 6.21 2.24
C ARG A 76 10.15 7.42 1.35
N GLY A 77 11.30 8.03 1.51
CA GLY A 77 11.63 9.30 0.86
C GLY A 77 11.38 9.32 -0.66
N ARG A 78 11.68 8.22 -1.37
CA ARG A 78 11.40 8.10 -2.81
C ARG A 78 9.92 8.10 -3.11
N CYS A 79 9.14 7.27 -2.42
CA CYS A 79 7.69 7.19 -2.63
C CYS A 79 7.00 8.51 -2.30
N ASP A 80 7.39 9.16 -1.21
CA ASP A 80 6.81 10.42 -0.77
C ASP A 80 7.17 11.57 -1.73
N ALA A 81 8.41 11.59 -2.26
CA ALA A 81 8.85 12.56 -3.26
C ALA A 81 8.06 12.43 -4.58
N VAL A 82 7.83 11.20 -5.05
CA VAL A 82 7.06 10.96 -6.28
C VAL A 82 5.61 11.40 -6.09
N LEU A 83 4.97 11.05 -4.97
CA LEU A 83 3.58 11.48 -4.71
C LEU A 83 3.41 12.99 -4.63
N GLY A 84 4.42 13.72 -4.12
CA GLY A 84 4.39 15.18 -4.02
C GLY A 84 4.49 15.92 -5.36
N GLN A 85 4.76 15.23 -6.47
CA GLN A 85 4.90 15.82 -7.80
C GLN A 85 3.60 15.89 -8.60
N TRP A 86 2.55 15.18 -8.15
CA TRP A 86 1.34 14.97 -8.94
C TRP A 86 0.16 15.78 -8.43
N ALA A 87 -0.79 16.01 -9.32
CA ALA A 87 -2.04 16.72 -9.03
C ALA A 87 -2.90 15.93 -7.99
N GLU A 88 -3.82 16.62 -7.35
CA GLU A 88 -4.67 16.06 -6.28
C GLU A 88 -5.57 14.89 -6.73
N ASP A 89 -5.87 14.79 -8.03
CA ASP A 89 -6.66 13.69 -8.62
C ASP A 89 -5.85 12.40 -8.82
N VAL A 90 -4.51 12.44 -8.67
CA VAL A 90 -3.65 11.26 -8.73
C VAL A 90 -3.59 10.60 -7.35
N PHE A 91 -4.22 9.44 -7.26
CA PHE A 91 -4.24 8.68 -6.01
C PHE A 91 -2.89 8.10 -5.65
N ASP A 92 -2.17 7.53 -6.62
CA ASP A 92 -0.92 6.82 -6.37
C ASP A 92 -0.03 6.78 -7.61
N ALA A 93 1.25 6.45 -7.42
CA ALA A 93 2.20 6.20 -8.49
C ALA A 93 2.68 4.75 -8.41
N ILE A 94 2.54 4.00 -9.50
CA ILE A 94 2.98 2.61 -9.61
C ILE A 94 4.47 2.59 -9.99
N PHE A 95 5.26 1.88 -9.20
CA PHE A 95 6.67 1.66 -9.45
C PHE A 95 6.93 0.34 -10.16
N LEU A 96 7.95 0.36 -11.00
CA LEU A 96 8.58 -0.82 -11.57
C LEU A 96 9.93 -1.07 -10.87
N ASN A 97 10.44 -2.28 -10.92
CA ASN A 97 11.81 -2.57 -10.48
C ASN A 97 12.82 -2.36 -11.62
N GLU A 98 14.08 -2.62 -11.35
CA GLU A 98 15.18 -2.49 -12.29
C GLU A 98 15.13 -3.49 -13.46
N GLN A 99 14.28 -4.51 -13.37
CA GLN A 99 13.99 -5.46 -14.45
C GLN A 99 12.76 -5.06 -15.28
N GLY A 100 12.10 -3.95 -14.95
CA GLY A 100 10.87 -3.51 -15.60
C GLY A 100 9.61 -4.21 -15.11
N GLU A 101 9.72 -5.02 -14.05
CA GLU A 101 8.57 -5.70 -13.45
C GLU A 101 7.78 -4.75 -12.55
N VAL A 102 6.46 -4.86 -12.56
CA VAL A 102 5.58 -4.09 -11.68
C VAL A 102 5.80 -4.50 -10.23
N CYS A 103 6.02 -3.52 -9.37
CA CYS A 103 6.15 -3.72 -7.92
C CYS A 103 4.84 -3.41 -7.19
N GLU A 104 4.69 -2.16 -6.85
CA GLU A 104 3.58 -1.65 -6.03
C GLU A 104 3.35 -0.16 -6.30
N GLY A 105 2.27 0.40 -5.77
CA GLY A 105 2.10 1.83 -5.66
C GLY A 105 2.90 2.40 -4.49
N ALA A 106 3.10 3.71 -4.46
CA ALA A 106 3.78 4.38 -3.35
C ALA A 106 3.11 4.11 -1.98
N ARG A 107 1.82 3.80 -1.95
CA ARG A 107 1.04 3.54 -0.72
C ARG A 107 0.05 2.37 -0.83
N SER A 108 0.12 1.58 -1.91
CA SER A 108 -0.83 0.50 -2.19
C SER A 108 -0.16 -0.67 -2.93
N ASN A 109 -0.79 -1.84 -2.91
CA ASN A 109 -0.45 -2.93 -3.82
C ASN A 109 -1.31 -2.83 -5.09
N VAL A 110 -0.77 -3.35 -6.20
CA VAL A 110 -1.38 -3.30 -7.53
C VAL A 110 -2.10 -4.61 -7.84
N PHE A 111 -3.25 -4.51 -8.48
CA PHE A 111 -4.00 -5.62 -9.03
C PHE A 111 -4.50 -5.26 -10.42
N ILE A 112 -4.48 -6.22 -11.33
CA ILE A 112 -5.15 -6.14 -12.62
C ILE A 112 -6.14 -7.28 -12.77
N VAL A 113 -7.10 -7.13 -13.67
CA VAL A 113 -8.01 -8.22 -14.05
C VAL A 113 -7.75 -8.61 -15.50
N ARG A 114 -7.46 -9.88 -15.72
CA ARG A 114 -7.27 -10.48 -17.05
C ARG A 114 -8.07 -11.77 -17.11
N ASP A 115 -8.92 -11.91 -18.11
CA ASP A 115 -9.78 -13.09 -18.31
C ASP A 115 -10.60 -13.47 -17.06
N GLY A 116 -11.06 -12.45 -16.33
CA GLY A 116 -11.80 -12.63 -15.08
C GLY A 116 -10.95 -12.97 -13.85
N GLN A 117 -9.64 -13.23 -14.03
CA GLN A 117 -8.71 -13.54 -12.94
C GLN A 117 -8.04 -12.27 -12.42
N TRP A 118 -7.99 -12.12 -11.11
CA TRP A 118 -7.22 -11.06 -10.44
C TRP A 118 -5.76 -11.47 -10.32
N LEU A 119 -4.88 -10.61 -10.81
CA LEU A 119 -3.43 -10.81 -10.78
C LEU A 119 -2.77 -9.70 -9.98
N THR A 120 -1.77 -10.04 -9.17
CA THR A 120 -0.95 -9.08 -8.40
C THR A 120 0.52 -9.42 -8.53
N PRO A 121 1.42 -8.43 -8.54
CA PRO A 121 2.85 -8.69 -8.63
C PRO A 121 3.35 -9.64 -7.54
N SER A 122 4.29 -10.51 -7.91
CA SER A 122 4.97 -11.42 -6.97
C SER A 122 5.82 -10.64 -5.97
N LEU A 123 5.93 -11.15 -4.74
CA LEU A 123 6.83 -10.54 -3.73
C LEU A 123 8.29 -10.45 -4.20
N LYS A 124 8.70 -11.31 -5.14
CA LYS A 124 10.05 -11.29 -5.73
C LYS A 124 10.34 -10.01 -6.51
N CYS A 125 9.30 -9.30 -6.97
CA CYS A 125 9.45 -8.02 -7.66
C CYS A 125 9.84 -6.86 -6.71
N GLY A 126 9.92 -7.09 -5.40
CA GLY A 126 10.34 -6.09 -4.42
C GLY A 126 9.23 -5.16 -3.96
N LEU A 127 8.24 -5.69 -3.26
CA LEU A 127 7.08 -4.95 -2.77
C LEU A 127 6.71 -5.30 -1.33
N LEU A 128 5.92 -4.44 -0.70
CA LEU A 128 5.38 -4.70 0.62
C LEU A 128 4.31 -5.81 0.56
N PRO A 129 4.41 -6.87 1.40
CA PRO A 129 3.34 -7.85 1.58
C PRO A 129 2.17 -7.24 2.36
N GLY A 130 1.38 -6.38 1.69
CA GLY A 130 0.31 -5.62 2.32
C GLY A 130 -0.80 -6.51 2.88
N VAL A 131 -1.43 -6.10 3.99
CA VAL A 131 -2.49 -6.86 4.66
C VAL A 131 -3.67 -7.14 3.73
N MET A 132 -4.15 -6.11 3.00
CA MET A 132 -5.24 -6.29 2.04
C MET A 132 -4.85 -7.22 0.88
N ARG A 133 -3.62 -7.09 0.37
CA ARG A 133 -3.08 -8.00 -0.65
C ARG A 133 -3.10 -9.45 -0.15
N ARG A 134 -2.61 -9.70 1.04
CA ARG A 134 -2.59 -11.04 1.64
C ARG A 134 -3.99 -11.62 1.77
N SER A 135 -4.96 -10.84 2.25
CA SER A 135 -6.35 -11.28 2.37
C SER A 135 -6.95 -11.70 1.02
N LEU A 136 -6.66 -10.98 -0.07
CA LEU A 136 -7.13 -11.32 -1.41
C LEU A 136 -6.50 -12.60 -1.96
N LEU A 137 -5.23 -12.85 -1.65
CA LEU A 137 -4.53 -14.09 -2.02
C LEU A 137 -5.02 -15.29 -1.21
N GLU A 138 -5.12 -15.16 0.12
CA GLU A 138 -5.59 -16.22 1.03
C GLU A 138 -7.03 -16.64 0.74
N SER A 139 -7.88 -15.69 0.32
CA SER A 139 -9.26 -16.00 -0.09
C SER A 139 -9.37 -16.65 -1.49
N GLY A 140 -8.26 -16.86 -2.20
CA GLY A 140 -8.25 -17.37 -3.57
C GLY A 140 -8.79 -16.39 -4.62
N ARG A 141 -9.05 -15.14 -4.24
CA ARG A 141 -9.59 -14.11 -5.13
C ARG A 141 -8.55 -13.57 -6.10
N ALA A 142 -7.28 -13.61 -5.74
CA ALA A 142 -6.17 -13.17 -6.57
C ALA A 142 -5.06 -14.21 -6.58
N VAL A 143 -4.21 -14.17 -7.62
CA VAL A 143 -2.98 -14.96 -7.71
C VAL A 143 -1.79 -14.07 -8.00
N GLU A 144 -0.61 -14.50 -7.59
CA GLU A 144 0.64 -13.82 -7.89
C GLU A 144 1.11 -14.12 -9.31
N GLN A 145 1.56 -13.08 -10.00
CA GLN A 145 2.18 -13.19 -11.32
C GLN A 145 3.20 -12.06 -11.48
N VAL A 146 4.28 -12.31 -12.23
CA VAL A 146 5.14 -11.22 -12.69
C VAL A 146 4.37 -10.44 -13.75
N LEU A 147 4.26 -9.13 -13.56
CA LEU A 147 3.56 -8.20 -14.43
C LEU A 147 4.56 -7.16 -14.94
N TYR A 148 4.33 -6.68 -16.16
CA TYR A 148 5.13 -5.66 -16.81
C TYR A 148 4.28 -4.42 -17.13
N ARG A 149 4.94 -3.35 -17.58
CA ARG A 149 4.26 -2.11 -17.96
C ARG A 149 3.14 -2.33 -18.96
N GLU A 150 3.37 -3.18 -19.94
CA GLU A 150 2.41 -3.50 -21.01
C GLU A 150 1.15 -4.18 -20.46
N ASP A 151 1.31 -4.98 -19.41
CA ASP A 151 0.17 -5.61 -18.74
C ASP A 151 -0.75 -4.57 -18.11
N LEU A 152 -0.17 -3.52 -17.48
CA LEU A 152 -0.96 -2.43 -16.92
C LEU A 152 -1.73 -1.64 -17.98
N LEU A 153 -1.11 -1.41 -19.15
CA LEU A 153 -1.68 -0.57 -20.19
C LEU A 153 -2.68 -1.31 -21.10
N SER A 154 -2.67 -2.64 -21.08
CA SER A 154 -3.53 -3.48 -21.94
C SER A 154 -4.80 -4.00 -21.28
N VAL A 155 -4.97 -3.83 -19.97
CA VAL A 155 -6.13 -4.32 -19.24
C VAL A 155 -7.22 -3.27 -19.09
N GLU A 156 -8.47 -3.73 -19.02
CA GLU A 156 -9.63 -2.84 -18.83
C GLU A 156 -9.75 -2.33 -17.38
N LYS A 157 -9.23 -3.09 -16.42
CA LYS A 157 -9.44 -2.80 -14.99
C LYS A 157 -8.17 -2.94 -14.20
N ILE A 158 -7.83 -1.86 -13.53
CA ILE A 158 -6.74 -1.79 -12.55
C ILE A 158 -7.33 -1.42 -11.20
N TYR A 159 -6.85 -2.08 -10.17
CA TYR A 159 -7.18 -1.78 -8.80
C TYR A 159 -5.92 -1.56 -7.98
N LEU A 160 -5.99 -0.65 -7.06
CA LEU A 160 -5.02 -0.52 -5.98
C LEU A 160 -5.65 -1.00 -4.68
N ALA A 161 -4.84 -1.54 -3.78
CA ALA A 161 -5.36 -2.03 -2.51
C ALA A 161 -4.44 -1.67 -1.35
N ASN A 162 -5.03 -1.22 -0.25
CA ASN A 162 -4.35 -1.08 1.03
C ASN A 162 -5.31 -1.36 2.19
N ALA A 163 -4.77 -1.52 3.40
CA ALA A 163 -5.57 -1.85 4.57
C ALA A 163 -6.48 -0.70 5.04
N LEU A 164 -6.22 0.54 4.60
CA LEU A 164 -6.99 1.70 5.01
C LEU A 164 -8.26 1.87 4.17
N ARG A 165 -8.15 1.73 2.85
CA ARG A 165 -9.24 2.01 1.91
C ARG A 165 -9.79 0.75 1.20
N GLY A 166 -9.27 -0.42 1.53
CA GLY A 166 -9.65 -1.66 0.86
C GLY A 166 -9.17 -1.69 -0.60
N VAL A 167 -10.06 -2.08 -1.50
CA VAL A 167 -9.82 -2.17 -2.95
C VAL A 167 -10.38 -0.93 -3.64
N ILE A 168 -9.56 -0.26 -4.42
CA ILE A 168 -9.83 1.03 -5.05
C ILE A 168 -9.70 0.86 -6.56
N PRO A 169 -10.79 1.05 -7.35
CA PRO A 169 -10.67 1.11 -8.79
C PRO A 169 -9.95 2.38 -9.22
N VAL A 170 -9.01 2.24 -10.16
CA VAL A 170 -8.21 3.35 -10.68
C VAL A 170 -8.09 3.29 -12.19
N ARG A 171 -7.65 4.39 -12.81
CA ARG A 171 -7.35 4.50 -14.24
C ARG A 171 -6.07 5.31 -14.46
N PHE A 172 -5.45 5.15 -15.61
CA PHE A 172 -4.38 6.02 -16.08
C PHE A 172 -4.91 7.35 -16.61
#